data_d8f6ce4afa7772f9356b8f9a9c5696f4
#
_entry.id   d8f6ce4afa7772f9356b8f9a9c5696f4
#
_cell.length_a   1.000
_cell.length_b   1.000
_cell.length_c   1.000
_cell.angle_alpha   90.00
_cell.angle_beta   90.00
_cell.angle_gamma   90.00
#
_symmetry.space_group_name_H-M   'P 1'
#
loop_
_entity.id
_entity.type
_entity.pdbx_description
1 polymer ?
#
loop_
_entity_poly.entity_id
_entity_poly.type
_entity_poly.pdbx_seq_one_letter_code
_entity_poly.pdbx_strand_id
1 'polypeptide(L)'
;MKHMKFLSFFLGIAFAIIACSSNNETIPAPEVDPDGDDGTTEVEFAKGADIGWVTEYESKGYNFYNAKGEQRECTALMKELGLDAIRIRVWVDPSKHGNWCNTADVVEKAKRAKELGMDVMIDFHYSDWWADPAQQNKPASWVGKNLANLKSAIKDHTVSVLQALKEIGVIPKWVQV
;
A
#
# COMPACT_ATOMS: atom_id res chain seq x y z
N MET A 1 -21.77 -68.93 -17.83
CA MET A 1 -22.26 -68.31 -16.59
C MET A 1 -21.22 -68.59 -15.50
N LYS A 2 -20.35 -67.62 -15.18
CA LYS A 2 -19.36 -67.75 -14.09
C LYS A 2 -19.62 -66.62 -13.11
N HIS A 3 -20.01 -66.99 -11.91
CA HIS A 3 -20.23 -66.10 -10.78
C HIS A 3 -18.87 -65.66 -10.20
N MET A 4 -18.59 -64.39 -10.22
CA MET A 4 -17.42 -63.81 -9.59
C MET A 4 -17.85 -63.22 -8.23
N LYS A 5 -17.36 -63.85 -7.14
CA LYS A 5 -17.62 -63.43 -5.76
C LYS A 5 -16.70 -62.23 -5.45
N PHE A 6 -17.30 -61.08 -5.12
CA PHE A 6 -16.58 -59.94 -4.56
C PHE A 6 -16.30 -60.19 -3.07
N LEU A 7 -15.01 -60.27 -2.74
CA LEU A 7 -14.53 -60.35 -1.36
C LEU A 7 -14.26 -58.91 -0.88
N SER A 8 -15.10 -58.42 0.02
CA SER A 8 -14.99 -57.09 0.63
C SER A 8 -13.95 -57.16 1.75
N PHE A 9 -12.84 -56.45 1.56
CA PHE A 9 -11.78 -56.32 2.57
C PHE A 9 -12.05 -55.02 3.36
N PHE A 10 -12.56 -55.14 4.60
CA PHE A 10 -12.66 -54.02 5.53
C PHE A 10 -11.29 -53.80 6.18
N LEU A 11 -10.60 -52.74 5.79
CA LEU A 11 -9.38 -52.26 6.46
C LEU A 11 -9.83 -51.24 7.55
N GLY A 12 -9.82 -51.70 8.79
CA GLY A 12 -10.10 -50.83 9.94
C GLY A 12 -8.86 -49.90 10.18
N ILE A 13 -9.06 -48.60 10.00
CA ILE A 13 -8.11 -47.58 10.40
C ILE A 13 -8.41 -47.22 11.86
N ALA A 14 -7.51 -47.62 12.76
CA ALA A 14 -7.52 -47.19 14.15
C ALA A 14 -7.02 -45.75 14.22
N PHE A 15 -7.89 -44.81 14.56
CA PHE A 15 -7.49 -43.44 14.89
C PHE A 15 -6.90 -43.42 16.31
N ALA A 16 -5.58 -43.22 16.41
CA ALA A 16 -4.95 -42.87 17.67
C ALA A 16 -5.21 -41.39 17.98
N ILE A 17 -6.03 -41.12 18.96
CA ILE A 17 -6.23 -39.75 19.48
C ILE A 17 -5.04 -39.45 20.37
N ILE A 18 -4.11 -38.63 19.85
CA ILE A 18 -3.04 -38.03 20.66
C ILE A 18 -3.71 -36.84 21.40
N ALA A 19 -3.99 -37.03 22.67
CA ALA A 19 -4.39 -35.93 23.55
C ALA A 19 -3.16 -35.04 23.81
N CYS A 20 -3.07 -33.89 23.12
CA CYS A 20 -2.18 -32.82 23.53
C CYS A 20 -2.71 -32.25 24.85
N SER A 21 -1.98 -32.50 25.94
CA SER A 21 -2.16 -31.80 27.20
C SER A 21 -1.73 -30.34 26.98
N SER A 22 -2.69 -29.42 26.88
CA SER A 22 -2.43 -28.00 26.90
C SER A 22 -2.12 -27.59 28.33
N ASN A 23 -0.89 -27.24 28.61
CA ASN A 23 -0.54 -26.51 29.81
C ASN A 23 -1.27 -25.16 29.73
N ASN A 24 -2.32 -25.00 30.52
CA ASN A 24 -2.94 -23.70 30.78
C ASN A 24 -1.96 -22.88 31.63
N GLU A 25 -1.02 -22.21 31.00
CA GLU A 25 -0.44 -21.00 31.59
C GLU A 25 -1.51 -19.90 31.46
N THR A 26 -2.21 -19.64 32.55
CA THR A 26 -3.04 -18.46 32.71
C THR A 26 -2.13 -17.25 32.65
N ILE A 27 -2.09 -16.57 31.50
CA ILE A 27 -1.54 -15.23 31.40
C ILE A 27 -2.37 -14.37 32.35
N PRO A 28 -1.79 -13.75 33.40
CA PRO A 28 -2.54 -12.86 34.27
C PRO A 28 -3.11 -11.74 33.40
N ALA A 29 -4.40 -11.44 33.59
CA ALA A 29 -5.02 -10.29 32.98
C ALA A 29 -4.21 -9.04 33.36
N PRO A 30 -3.98 -8.09 32.43
CA PRO A 30 -3.31 -6.84 32.77
C PRO A 30 -4.10 -6.18 33.91
N GLU A 31 -3.39 -5.80 35.00
CA GLU A 31 -3.96 -4.99 36.04
C GLU A 31 -4.42 -3.67 35.43
N VAL A 32 -5.72 -3.43 35.48
CA VAL A 32 -6.30 -2.15 35.05
C VAL A 32 -6.02 -1.16 36.18
N ASP A 33 -5.16 -0.20 35.91
CA ASP A 33 -4.91 0.94 36.83
C ASP A 33 -6.20 1.78 36.88
N PRO A 34 -6.88 1.90 38.00
CA PRO A 34 -8.17 2.60 38.10
C PRO A 34 -8.08 4.11 37.90
N ASP A 35 -6.87 4.70 37.85
CA ASP A 35 -6.62 6.12 37.63
C ASP A 35 -5.73 6.38 36.40
N GLY A 36 -5.42 5.35 35.60
CA GLY A 36 -4.66 5.48 34.38
C GLY A 36 -5.51 6.12 33.30
N ASP A 37 -5.04 7.24 32.81
CA ASP A 37 -5.36 7.73 31.46
C ASP A 37 -5.25 6.51 30.52
N ASP A 38 -6.38 5.98 30.08
CA ASP A 38 -6.48 4.94 29.08
C ASP A 38 -5.86 5.48 27.79
N GLY A 39 -4.54 5.36 27.69
CA GLY A 39 -3.76 5.73 26.51
C GLY A 39 -4.10 4.88 25.29
N THR A 40 -5.35 4.44 25.16
CA THR A 40 -5.92 4.01 23.88
C THR A 40 -5.94 5.23 23.00
N THR A 41 -4.81 5.50 22.33
CA THR A 41 -4.85 6.24 21.09
C THR A 41 -5.88 5.51 20.23
N GLU A 42 -7.06 6.10 20.09
CA GLU A 42 -8.03 5.62 19.11
C GLU A 42 -7.27 5.49 17.79
N VAL A 43 -7.11 4.25 17.34
CA VAL A 43 -6.49 4.00 16.04
C VAL A 43 -7.50 4.50 15.02
N GLU A 44 -7.32 5.76 14.61
CA GLU A 44 -8.16 6.38 13.60
C GLU A 44 -8.09 5.54 12.33
N PHE A 45 -9.21 4.97 11.91
CA PHE A 45 -9.31 4.18 10.70
C PHE A 45 -9.21 5.09 9.48
N ALA A 46 -8.08 5.02 8.74
CA ALA A 46 -7.89 5.80 7.53
C ALA A 46 -8.70 5.23 6.36
N LYS A 47 -9.51 6.07 5.73
CA LYS A 47 -10.26 5.78 4.51
C LYS A 47 -9.53 6.43 3.34
N GLY A 48 -8.92 5.62 2.48
CA GLY A 48 -8.10 6.14 1.40
C GLY A 48 -8.37 5.51 0.05
N ALA A 49 -7.87 6.17 -1.00
CA ALA A 49 -7.89 5.67 -2.38
C ALA A 49 -6.55 5.89 -3.07
N ASP A 50 -6.19 4.97 -3.99
CA ASP A 50 -5.08 5.19 -4.91
C ASP A 50 -5.56 6.04 -6.09
N ILE A 51 -5.05 7.25 -6.19
CA ILE A 51 -5.30 8.17 -7.31
C ILE A 51 -4.01 8.56 -8.03
N GLY A 52 -3.00 7.72 -7.96
CA GLY A 52 -1.69 7.98 -8.56
C GLY A 52 -1.68 8.28 -10.06
N TRP A 53 -2.76 7.97 -10.76
CA TRP A 53 -2.99 8.21 -12.19
C TRP A 53 -3.65 9.58 -12.51
N VAL A 54 -4.09 10.34 -11.52
CA VAL A 54 -5.00 11.49 -11.70
C VAL A 54 -4.46 12.52 -12.69
N THR A 55 -3.22 12.95 -12.55
CA THR A 55 -2.59 13.97 -13.40
C THR A 55 -2.46 13.52 -14.87
N GLU A 56 -2.23 12.23 -15.09
CA GLU A 56 -2.22 11.64 -16.43
C GLU A 56 -3.61 11.72 -17.10
N TYR A 57 -4.66 11.38 -16.36
CA TYR A 57 -6.02 11.41 -16.89
C TYR A 57 -6.49 12.84 -17.15
N GLU A 58 -6.19 13.78 -16.24
CA GLU A 58 -6.46 15.21 -16.42
C GLU A 58 -5.78 15.75 -17.68
N SER A 59 -4.52 15.39 -17.92
CA SER A 59 -3.78 15.80 -19.12
C SER A 59 -4.39 15.29 -20.43
N LYS A 60 -5.13 14.18 -20.36
CA LYS A 60 -5.89 13.60 -21.45
C LYS A 60 -7.30 14.18 -21.60
N GLY A 61 -7.64 15.18 -20.79
CA GLY A 61 -8.94 15.86 -20.84
C GLY A 61 -10.08 15.14 -20.10
N TYR A 62 -9.77 14.14 -19.28
CA TYR A 62 -10.79 13.51 -18.43
C TYR A 62 -11.22 14.45 -17.32
N ASN A 63 -12.52 14.55 -17.10
CA ASN A 63 -13.14 15.33 -16.05
C ASN A 63 -13.86 14.40 -15.07
N PHE A 64 -13.85 14.78 -13.80
CA PHE A 64 -14.50 14.04 -12.74
C PHE A 64 -15.73 14.80 -12.27
N TYR A 65 -16.78 14.08 -11.89
CA TYR A 65 -18.06 14.66 -11.51
C TYR A 65 -18.57 14.03 -10.22
N ASN A 66 -19.17 14.82 -9.36
CA ASN A 66 -19.86 14.32 -8.18
C ASN A 66 -21.24 13.72 -8.54
N ALA A 67 -21.94 13.18 -7.54
CA ALA A 67 -23.26 12.58 -7.73
C ALA A 67 -24.36 13.56 -8.22
N LYS A 68 -24.10 14.86 -8.14
CA LYS A 68 -25.00 15.92 -8.65
C LYS A 68 -24.69 16.31 -10.10
N GLY A 69 -23.67 15.71 -10.70
CA GLY A 69 -23.20 16.07 -12.05
C GLY A 69 -22.35 17.34 -12.08
N GLU A 70 -21.85 17.83 -10.95
CA GLU A 70 -20.97 18.98 -10.88
C GLU A 70 -19.52 18.52 -11.05
N GLN A 71 -18.77 19.21 -11.92
CA GLN A 71 -17.35 18.92 -12.12
C GLN A 71 -16.54 19.23 -10.87
N ARG A 72 -15.62 18.34 -10.53
CA ARG A 72 -14.70 18.46 -9.38
C ARG A 72 -13.29 18.08 -9.81
N GLU A 73 -12.31 18.65 -9.13
CA GLU A 73 -10.95 18.08 -9.13
C GLU A 73 -10.97 16.74 -8.38
N CYS A 74 -10.20 15.75 -8.86
CA CYS A 74 -10.32 14.37 -8.38
C CYS A 74 -10.01 14.22 -6.89
N THR A 75 -8.96 14.88 -6.39
CA THR A 75 -8.59 14.80 -4.97
C THR A 75 -9.69 15.45 -4.09
N ALA A 76 -10.23 16.59 -4.54
CA ALA A 76 -11.34 17.24 -3.87
C ALA A 76 -12.61 16.38 -3.86
N LEU A 77 -12.85 15.64 -4.96
CA LEU A 77 -13.96 14.69 -5.02
C LEU A 77 -13.77 13.53 -4.03
N MET A 78 -12.56 13.01 -3.88
CA MET A 78 -12.27 11.99 -2.86
C MET A 78 -12.57 12.51 -1.44
N LYS A 79 -12.16 13.75 -1.15
CA LYS A 79 -12.49 14.41 0.12
C LYS A 79 -14.00 14.59 0.31
N GLU A 80 -14.74 15.05 -0.71
CA GLU A 80 -16.20 15.19 -0.70
C GLU A 80 -16.91 13.84 -0.41
N LEU A 81 -16.33 12.74 -0.89
CA LEU A 81 -16.82 11.38 -0.64
C LEU A 81 -16.47 10.84 0.76
N GLY A 82 -15.77 11.61 1.59
CA GLY A 82 -15.42 11.25 2.95
C GLY A 82 -14.14 10.46 3.10
N LEU A 83 -13.27 10.48 2.08
CA LEU A 83 -11.92 9.93 2.22
C LEU A 83 -11.01 10.95 2.93
N ASP A 84 -10.10 10.43 3.75
CA ASP A 84 -9.16 11.21 4.56
C ASP A 84 -7.70 11.00 4.15
N ALA A 85 -7.44 10.05 3.23
CA ALA A 85 -6.10 9.75 2.74
C ALA A 85 -6.07 9.44 1.23
N ILE A 86 -4.92 9.70 0.61
CA ILE A 86 -4.62 9.24 -0.75
C ILE A 86 -3.31 8.45 -0.78
N ARG A 87 -3.27 7.44 -1.65
CA ARG A 87 -2.06 6.70 -1.99
C ARG A 87 -1.53 7.18 -3.33
N ILE A 88 -0.24 7.51 -3.38
CA ILE A 88 0.46 8.00 -4.57
C ILE A 88 1.69 7.12 -4.79
N ARG A 89 1.74 6.43 -5.93
CA ARG A 89 2.94 5.69 -6.30
C ARG A 89 4.00 6.60 -6.87
N VAL A 90 5.26 6.21 -6.72
CA VAL A 90 6.41 6.90 -7.31
C VAL A 90 7.30 5.91 -8.06
N TRP A 91 7.71 6.32 -9.27
CA TRP A 91 8.67 5.62 -10.13
C TRP A 91 10.00 6.37 -10.17
N VAL A 92 11.07 5.67 -10.57
CA VAL A 92 12.42 6.23 -10.56
C VAL A 92 12.64 7.12 -11.78
N ASP A 93 12.46 6.60 -12.98
CA ASP A 93 12.55 7.35 -14.25
C ASP A 93 11.45 6.93 -15.24
N PRO A 94 10.24 7.47 -15.09
CA PRO A 94 9.13 7.17 -16.01
C PRO A 94 9.16 8.01 -17.29
N SER A 95 10.32 8.51 -17.73
CA SER A 95 10.45 9.40 -18.92
C SER A 95 9.88 8.78 -20.20
N LYS A 96 9.97 7.46 -20.34
CA LYS A 96 9.40 6.72 -21.47
C LYS A 96 7.85 6.59 -21.41
N HIS A 97 7.27 6.98 -20.30
CA HIS A 97 5.85 6.86 -19.99
C HIS A 97 5.20 8.22 -19.67
N GLY A 98 5.72 9.31 -20.21
CA GLY A 98 5.16 10.64 -20.07
C GLY A 98 5.48 11.34 -18.74
N ASN A 99 6.44 10.84 -17.99
CA ASN A 99 6.87 11.37 -16.67
C ASN A 99 5.81 11.31 -15.55
N TRP A 100 4.70 10.63 -15.78
CA TRP A 100 3.71 10.42 -14.73
C TRP A 100 4.30 9.61 -13.58
N CYS A 101 3.93 9.95 -12.35
CA CYS A 101 4.46 9.33 -11.14
C CYS A 101 5.99 9.50 -10.93
N ASN A 102 6.65 10.46 -11.59
CA ASN A 102 7.96 10.92 -11.16
C ASN A 102 7.85 11.79 -9.90
N THR A 103 8.98 12.18 -9.31
CA THR A 103 9.01 12.99 -8.08
C THR A 103 8.20 14.29 -8.20
N ALA A 104 8.30 15.02 -9.33
CA ALA A 104 7.58 16.27 -9.52
C ALA A 104 6.06 16.07 -9.57
N ASP A 105 5.60 15.04 -10.28
CA ASP A 105 4.18 14.67 -10.36
C ASP A 105 3.62 14.18 -9.01
N VAL A 106 4.43 13.46 -8.23
CA VAL A 106 4.08 13.06 -6.85
C VAL A 106 3.93 14.28 -5.94
N VAL A 107 4.85 15.25 -6.04
CA VAL A 107 4.80 16.51 -5.27
C VAL A 107 3.53 17.29 -5.58
N GLU A 108 3.14 17.38 -6.85
CA GLU A 108 1.90 18.07 -7.27
C GLU A 108 0.64 17.43 -6.65
N LYS A 109 0.53 16.11 -6.70
CA LYS A 109 -0.60 15.38 -6.07
C LYS A 109 -0.61 15.51 -4.56
N ALA A 110 0.56 15.39 -3.92
CA ALA A 110 0.69 15.51 -2.48
C ALA A 110 0.34 16.93 -1.98
N LYS A 111 0.65 17.96 -2.78
CA LYS A 111 0.24 19.33 -2.49
C LYS A 111 -1.27 19.48 -2.46
N ARG A 112 -1.99 18.92 -3.45
CA ARG A 112 -3.46 18.93 -3.49
C ARG A 112 -4.07 18.25 -2.25
N ALA A 113 -3.51 17.09 -1.86
CA ALA A 113 -3.95 16.39 -0.65
C ALA A 113 -3.75 17.25 0.61
N LYS A 114 -2.58 17.87 0.75
CA LYS A 114 -2.28 18.77 1.87
C LYS A 114 -3.26 19.94 1.96
N GLU A 115 -3.56 20.60 0.84
CA GLU A 115 -4.51 21.74 0.77
C GLU A 115 -5.91 21.33 1.24
N LEU A 116 -6.27 20.07 1.11
CA LEU A 116 -7.55 19.49 1.53
C LEU A 116 -7.49 18.83 2.93
N GLY A 117 -6.35 18.90 3.62
CA GLY A 117 -6.17 18.27 4.93
C GLY A 117 -6.30 16.74 4.85
N MET A 118 -5.78 16.12 3.79
CA MET A 118 -5.76 14.68 3.61
C MET A 118 -4.37 14.12 3.91
N ASP A 119 -4.32 12.95 4.51
CA ASP A 119 -3.10 12.19 4.71
C ASP A 119 -2.57 11.61 3.39
N VAL A 120 -1.26 11.37 3.33
CA VAL A 120 -0.60 10.85 2.14
C VAL A 120 0.14 9.54 2.48
N MET A 121 -0.08 8.52 1.65
CA MET A 121 0.76 7.33 1.57
C MET A 121 1.60 7.40 0.30
N ILE A 122 2.90 7.23 0.41
CA ILE A 122 3.80 7.11 -0.75
C ILE A 122 4.13 5.63 -0.97
N ASP A 123 3.93 5.17 -2.21
CA ASP A 123 4.22 3.82 -2.64
C ASP A 123 5.41 3.80 -3.61
N PHE A 124 6.56 3.32 -3.12
CA PHE A 124 7.80 3.24 -3.90
C PHE A 124 7.84 1.96 -4.73
N HIS A 125 7.70 2.08 -6.03
CA HIS A 125 7.83 0.91 -6.92
C HIS A 125 9.29 0.52 -7.22
N TYR A 126 10.28 1.39 -6.98
CA TYR A 126 11.69 1.18 -7.34
C TYR A 126 11.90 0.60 -8.75
N SER A 127 11.10 1.07 -9.66
CA SER A 127 11.04 0.71 -11.09
C SER A 127 10.79 1.98 -11.90
N ASP A 128 10.97 1.93 -13.21
CA ASP A 128 10.61 3.01 -14.14
C ASP A 128 9.14 2.91 -14.59
N TRP A 129 8.47 1.82 -14.22
CA TRP A 129 7.09 1.53 -14.55
C TRP A 129 6.45 0.63 -13.49
N TRP A 130 5.27 0.10 -13.77
CA TRP A 130 4.55 -0.79 -12.86
C TRP A 130 5.43 -1.90 -12.31
N ALA A 131 5.34 -2.11 -11.01
CA ALA A 131 5.89 -3.25 -10.30
C ALA A 131 4.74 -3.97 -9.56
N ASP A 132 4.70 -5.28 -9.73
CA ASP A 132 3.74 -6.18 -9.11
C ASP A 132 4.42 -7.55 -8.87
N PRO A 133 3.77 -8.53 -8.23
CA PRO A 133 4.38 -9.83 -7.97
C PRO A 133 4.89 -10.56 -9.24
N ALA A 134 4.33 -10.27 -10.41
CA ALA A 134 4.74 -10.89 -11.69
C ALA A 134 5.80 -10.06 -12.43
N GLN A 135 5.98 -8.78 -12.08
CA GLN A 135 6.88 -7.87 -12.78
C GLN A 135 7.62 -6.94 -11.81
N GLN A 136 8.88 -7.25 -11.54
CA GLN A 136 9.75 -6.48 -10.64
C GLN A 136 11.05 -6.07 -11.35
N ASN A 137 10.91 -5.22 -12.37
CA ASN A 137 12.03 -4.75 -13.18
C ASN A 137 12.78 -3.63 -12.45
N LYS A 138 14.12 -3.77 -12.35
CA LYS A 138 14.95 -2.68 -11.86
C LYS A 138 14.88 -1.49 -12.82
N PRO A 139 14.97 -0.26 -12.32
CA PRO A 139 15.15 0.91 -13.15
C PRO A 139 16.32 0.74 -14.13
N ALA A 140 16.19 1.25 -15.33
CA ALA A 140 17.23 1.13 -16.36
C ALA A 140 18.59 1.66 -15.87
N SER A 141 18.58 2.76 -15.10
CA SER A 141 19.79 3.36 -14.51
C SER A 141 20.41 2.51 -13.38
N TRP A 142 19.71 1.46 -12.89
CA TRP A 142 20.19 0.59 -11.82
C TRP A 142 20.63 -0.78 -12.33
N VAL A 143 20.40 -1.10 -13.59
CA VAL A 143 20.86 -2.35 -14.20
C VAL A 143 22.40 -2.43 -14.14
N GLY A 144 22.93 -3.58 -13.76
CA GLY A 144 24.37 -3.83 -13.62
C GLY A 144 25.01 -3.28 -12.33
N LYS A 145 24.27 -2.57 -11.48
CA LYS A 145 24.79 -2.15 -10.16
C LYS A 145 25.01 -3.36 -9.25
N ASN A 146 26.15 -3.39 -8.57
CA ASN A 146 26.37 -4.33 -7.47
C ASN A 146 25.49 -4.01 -6.26
N LEU A 147 25.43 -4.86 -5.26
CA LEU A 147 24.58 -4.71 -4.11
C LEU A 147 24.81 -3.39 -3.34
N ALA A 148 26.06 -2.98 -3.16
CA ALA A 148 26.37 -1.75 -2.46
C ALA A 148 25.85 -0.51 -3.21
N ASN A 149 26.08 -0.45 -4.51
CA ASN A 149 25.61 0.64 -5.37
C ASN A 149 24.07 0.62 -5.52
N LEU A 150 23.44 -0.55 -5.49
CA LEU A 150 21.98 -0.67 -5.51
C LEU A 150 21.35 -0.13 -4.21
N LYS A 151 21.94 -0.47 -3.06
CA LYS A 151 21.50 0.10 -1.77
C LYS A 151 21.60 1.62 -1.74
N SER A 152 22.70 2.19 -2.26
CA SER A 152 22.86 3.64 -2.38
C SER A 152 21.79 4.23 -3.30
N ALA A 153 21.55 3.65 -4.46
CA ALA A 153 20.57 4.16 -5.42
C ALA A 153 19.13 4.17 -4.84
N ILE A 154 18.75 3.12 -4.13
CA ILE A 154 17.45 3.04 -3.41
C ILE A 154 17.37 4.15 -2.36
N LYS A 155 18.41 4.27 -1.51
CA LYS A 155 18.46 5.31 -0.48
C LYS A 155 18.36 6.71 -1.09
N ASP A 156 19.16 6.99 -2.12
CA ASP A 156 19.23 8.32 -2.73
C ASP A 156 17.90 8.72 -3.36
N HIS A 157 17.23 7.78 -4.06
CA HIS A 157 15.91 8.02 -4.62
C HIS A 157 14.86 8.25 -3.51
N THR A 158 14.83 7.41 -2.50
CA THR A 158 13.89 7.54 -1.37
C THR A 158 14.05 8.88 -0.66
N VAL A 159 15.30 9.24 -0.33
CA VAL A 159 15.62 10.52 0.34
C VAL A 159 15.22 11.69 -0.55
N SER A 160 15.52 11.65 -1.85
CA SER A 160 15.17 12.72 -2.80
C SER A 160 13.67 12.98 -2.84
N VAL A 161 12.85 11.90 -2.95
CA VAL A 161 11.38 12.03 -2.95
C VAL A 161 10.86 12.60 -1.63
N LEU A 162 11.30 12.05 -0.49
CA LEU A 162 10.85 12.51 0.82
C LEU A 162 11.28 13.95 1.14
N GLN A 163 12.46 14.36 0.67
CA GLN A 163 12.92 15.75 0.79
C GLN A 163 12.05 16.70 -0.05
N ALA A 164 11.74 16.35 -1.29
CA ALA A 164 10.88 17.16 -2.15
C ALA A 164 9.46 17.33 -1.54
N LEU A 165 8.92 16.29 -0.92
CA LEU A 165 7.65 16.36 -0.19
C LEU A 165 7.76 17.26 1.05
N LYS A 166 8.86 17.13 1.81
CA LYS A 166 9.12 17.97 2.98
C LYS A 166 9.23 19.44 2.64
N GLU A 167 9.83 19.80 1.50
CA GLU A 167 9.96 21.19 1.03
C GLU A 167 8.61 21.88 0.84
N ILE A 168 7.58 21.13 0.43
CA ILE A 168 6.20 21.64 0.36
C ILE A 168 5.43 21.44 1.67
N GLY A 169 6.09 20.98 2.74
CA GLY A 169 5.52 20.75 4.06
C GLY A 169 4.55 19.55 4.11
N VAL A 170 4.79 18.54 3.27
CA VAL A 170 4.12 17.24 3.34
C VAL A 170 5.04 16.22 3.98
N ILE A 171 4.56 15.57 5.04
CA ILE A 171 5.21 14.40 5.63
C ILE A 171 4.26 13.23 5.45
N PRO A 172 4.60 12.25 4.61
CA PRO A 172 3.75 11.08 4.42
C PRO A 172 3.48 10.36 5.73
N LYS A 173 2.23 10.03 5.99
CA LYS A 173 1.83 9.26 7.18
C LYS A 173 2.26 7.80 7.07
N TRP A 174 2.28 7.30 5.84
CA TRP A 174 2.72 5.93 5.51
C TRP A 174 3.63 5.89 4.30
N VAL A 175 4.52 4.92 4.31
CA VAL A 175 5.38 4.56 3.18
C VAL A 175 5.20 3.07 2.90
N GLN A 176 4.93 2.74 1.65
CA GLN A 176 4.90 1.37 1.12
C GLN A 176 6.13 1.14 0.24
N VAL A 177 6.73 -0.06 0.34
CA VAL A 177 7.86 -0.52 -0.48
C VAL A 177 7.61 -1.95 -0.96
#